data_80c00d023bdfb228bc87e9a7eaf136ef
#
_entry.id   80c00d023bdfb228bc87e9a7eaf136ef
#
_cell.length_a   1.000
_cell.length_b   1.000
_cell.length_c   1.000
_cell.angle_alpha   90.00
_cell.angle_beta   90.00
_cell.angle_gamma   90.00
#
_symmetry.space_group_name_H-M   'P 1'
#
loop_
_entity.id
_entity.type
_entity.pdbx_description
1 polymer ?
#
loop_
_entity_poly.entity_id
_entity_poly.type
_entity_poly.pdbx_seq_one_letter_code
_entity_poly.pdbx_strand_id
1 'polypeptide(L)'
;MPTIGFDAKRVVRNATGLGSYARTLINDLAPLCDADTRLRLYAPDQGRDDLRAQVMKRDNVAFAYPRRAGNAFTKALWRSHGIIADLRADAVSLFHGLSGELPMGIAKAGIPSVVTIHDVIFWRHPEFYNPLDVMIYKWKLRHTCREATRFIAISECTKLDIMEFAGVPEDRIDVVYQSCGTRFKTLVSDELRADIRHRYQLPPRYMLSVGTIEMRKNALLALQALEHLPDDLHLVLVGRTTPYTKIVTDYAHKHSLTSRLHIISNLGNDALPAVYQMAEAFVYPSRYEGFGIPIIEAVQSGLPVVAAKGSCLEEAGGPDNLYVDADRPDELAAAVTQMLRGAEFRDARIARSREYVARFENTAAAQKVMEVYGKIHNS
;
A
#
# COMPACT_ATOMS: atom_id res chain seq x y z
N MET A 1 24.22 -10.40 20.56
CA MET A 1 22.83 -10.52 20.07
C MET A 1 22.54 -9.30 19.21
N PRO A 2 22.33 -9.43 17.91
CA PRO A 2 21.99 -8.31 17.08
C PRO A 2 20.60 -7.76 17.44
N THR A 3 20.48 -6.45 17.52
CA THR A 3 19.19 -5.77 17.76
C THR A 3 18.83 -4.97 16.51
N ILE A 4 17.69 -5.32 15.88
CA ILE A 4 17.14 -4.57 14.75
C ILE A 4 16.08 -3.61 15.29
N GLY A 5 16.31 -2.30 15.10
CA GLY A 5 15.35 -1.25 15.46
C GLY A 5 14.43 -0.90 14.32
N PHE A 6 13.15 -0.63 14.60
CA PHE A 6 12.15 -0.23 13.60
C PHE A 6 11.45 1.07 13.99
N ASP A 7 11.22 1.98 13.01
CA ASP A 7 10.27 3.07 13.22
C ASP A 7 8.84 2.53 13.26
N ALA A 8 8.27 2.42 14.46
CA ALA A 8 6.96 1.84 14.69
C ALA A 8 5.82 2.86 14.82
N LYS A 9 6.03 4.16 14.47
CA LYS A 9 4.95 5.15 14.50
C LYS A 9 3.72 4.72 13.70
N ARG A 10 3.95 4.20 12.47
CA ARG A 10 2.86 3.73 11.61
C ARG A 10 2.24 2.42 12.11
N VAL A 11 3.02 1.57 12.76
CA VAL A 11 2.55 0.31 13.38
C VAL A 11 1.41 0.58 14.34
N VAL A 12 1.56 1.57 15.22
CA VAL A 12 0.62 1.84 16.32
C VAL A 12 -0.45 2.89 16.02
N ARG A 13 -0.32 3.66 14.92
CA ARG A 13 -1.21 4.80 14.63
C ARG A 13 -1.91 4.77 13.28
N ASN A 14 -1.47 3.93 12.35
CA ASN A 14 -1.99 3.91 10.99
C ASN A 14 -2.75 2.62 10.70
N ALA A 15 -4.06 2.73 10.47
CA ALA A 15 -4.93 1.60 10.12
C ALA A 15 -4.93 1.28 8.62
N THR A 16 -4.31 2.12 7.77
CA THR A 16 -4.30 1.98 6.32
C THR A 16 -3.01 1.28 5.81
N GLY A 17 -2.80 1.24 4.51
CA GLY A 17 -1.75 0.49 3.83
C GLY A 17 -0.36 0.53 4.47
N LEU A 18 0.17 1.72 4.81
CA LEU A 18 1.50 1.84 5.43
C LEU A 18 1.60 1.16 6.81
N GLY A 19 0.54 1.25 7.62
CA GLY A 19 0.50 0.59 8.92
C GLY A 19 0.32 -0.93 8.77
N SER A 20 -0.51 -1.37 7.84
CA SER A 20 -0.70 -2.78 7.51
C SER A 20 0.62 -3.41 7.05
N TYR A 21 1.31 -2.78 6.08
CA TYR A 21 2.64 -3.19 5.63
C TYR A 21 3.61 -3.36 6.80
N ALA A 22 3.72 -2.34 7.66
CA ALA A 22 4.67 -2.37 8.77
C ALA A 22 4.39 -3.52 9.75
N ARG A 23 3.13 -3.77 10.11
CA ARG A 23 2.74 -4.87 11.00
C ARG A 23 2.96 -6.24 10.36
N THR A 24 2.57 -6.40 9.10
CA THR A 24 2.79 -7.65 8.35
C THR A 24 4.26 -7.95 8.24
N LEU A 25 5.08 -6.99 7.80
CA LEU A 25 6.53 -7.20 7.68
C LEU A 25 7.19 -7.61 9.01
N ILE A 26 6.84 -6.95 10.12
CA ILE A 26 7.38 -7.31 11.44
C ILE A 26 6.99 -8.74 11.83
N ASN A 27 5.72 -9.11 11.61
CA ASN A 27 5.22 -10.46 11.91
C ASN A 27 5.91 -11.55 11.08
N ASP A 28 6.21 -11.23 9.81
CA ASP A 28 6.85 -12.17 8.88
C ASP A 28 8.37 -12.25 9.09
N LEU A 29 9.01 -11.16 9.53
CA LEU A 29 10.44 -11.13 9.86
C LEU A 29 10.75 -11.86 11.17
N ALA A 30 9.90 -11.71 12.18
CA ALA A 30 10.18 -12.23 13.53
C ALA A 30 10.49 -13.73 13.57
N PRO A 31 9.82 -14.63 12.82
CA PRO A 31 10.16 -16.06 12.77
C PRO A 31 11.40 -16.39 11.92
N LEU A 32 11.86 -15.46 11.06
CA LEU A 32 13.05 -15.65 10.22
C LEU A 32 14.34 -15.24 10.93
N CYS A 33 14.23 -14.54 12.05
CA CYS A 33 15.36 -14.12 12.85
C CYS A 33 15.91 -15.27 13.69
N ASP A 34 17.23 -15.34 13.83
CA ASP A 34 17.88 -16.25 14.76
C ASP A 34 17.40 -16.03 16.20
N ALA A 35 17.48 -17.06 17.04
CA ALA A 35 17.01 -17.05 18.43
C ALA A 35 17.59 -15.88 19.26
N ASP A 36 18.77 -15.40 18.91
CA ASP A 36 19.47 -14.31 19.57
C ASP A 36 19.16 -12.91 19.00
N THR A 37 18.43 -12.83 17.88
CA THR A 37 18.09 -11.55 17.23
C THR A 37 16.85 -10.94 17.86
N ARG A 38 16.94 -9.67 18.29
CA ARG A 38 15.83 -8.90 18.88
C ARG A 38 15.29 -7.87 17.91
N LEU A 39 13.97 -7.77 17.81
CA LEU A 39 13.24 -6.74 17.07
C LEU A 39 12.69 -5.69 18.06
N ARG A 40 13.19 -4.46 17.97
CA ARG A 40 12.78 -3.34 18.83
C ARG A 40 11.95 -2.34 18.04
N LEU A 41 10.69 -2.17 18.44
CA LEU A 41 9.69 -1.36 17.76
C LEU A 41 9.58 0.01 18.44
N TYR A 42 10.31 1.01 17.93
CA TYR A 42 10.35 2.34 18.50
C TYR A 42 9.12 3.16 18.08
N ALA A 43 8.22 3.40 19.02
CA ALA A 43 7.01 4.18 18.79
C ALA A 43 6.97 5.43 19.70
N PRO A 44 6.41 6.56 19.23
CA PRO A 44 6.36 7.79 20.03
C PRO A 44 5.43 7.70 21.25
N ASP A 45 4.52 6.73 21.25
CA ASP A 45 3.63 6.35 22.33
C ASP A 45 2.95 5.01 22.02
N GLN A 46 2.05 4.58 22.90
CA GLN A 46 1.34 3.31 22.74
C GLN A 46 0.40 3.28 21.54
N GLY A 47 -0.08 4.45 21.08
CA GLY A 47 -1.03 4.53 19.96
C GLY A 47 -2.35 3.82 20.25
N ARG A 48 -2.88 3.11 19.24
CA ARG A 48 -4.15 2.38 19.31
C ARG A 48 -3.92 0.91 19.70
N ASP A 49 -4.70 0.42 20.66
CA ASP A 49 -4.58 -0.97 21.17
C ASP A 49 -4.92 -2.01 20.12
N ASP A 50 -5.95 -1.76 19.29
CA ASP A 50 -6.39 -2.65 18.21
C ASP A 50 -5.31 -2.80 17.12
N LEU A 51 -4.50 -1.78 16.90
CA LEU A 51 -3.38 -1.86 15.94
C LEU A 51 -2.16 -2.56 16.54
N ARG A 52 -1.85 -2.29 17.83
CA ARG A 52 -0.76 -3.01 18.51
C ARG A 52 -1.03 -4.50 18.63
N ALA A 53 -2.28 -4.88 18.89
CA ALA A 53 -2.69 -6.28 18.99
C ALA A 53 -2.50 -7.07 17.69
N GLN A 54 -2.35 -6.40 16.54
CA GLN A 54 -2.03 -7.04 15.26
C GLN A 54 -0.55 -7.41 15.13
N VAL A 55 0.33 -6.91 15.99
CA VAL A 55 1.72 -7.40 16.09
C VAL A 55 1.71 -8.65 16.97
N MET A 56 2.13 -9.79 16.41
CA MET A 56 2.16 -11.06 17.12
C MET A 56 3.09 -10.99 18.32
N LYS A 57 2.62 -11.46 19.47
CA LYS A 57 3.46 -11.58 20.68
C LYS A 57 4.51 -12.67 20.47
N ARG A 58 5.79 -12.29 20.57
CA ARG A 58 6.94 -13.17 20.48
C ARG A 58 8.02 -12.68 21.44
N ASP A 59 8.84 -13.59 21.96
CA ASP A 59 9.88 -13.27 22.94
C ASP A 59 10.96 -12.34 22.37
N ASN A 60 11.18 -12.40 21.04
CA ASN A 60 12.15 -11.57 20.34
C ASN A 60 11.57 -10.23 19.82
N VAL A 61 10.29 -9.90 20.05
CA VAL A 61 9.65 -8.65 19.60
C VAL A 61 9.20 -7.82 20.78
N ALA A 62 9.68 -6.59 20.88
CA ALA A 62 9.30 -5.68 21.96
C ALA A 62 9.12 -4.23 21.49
N PHE A 63 8.09 -3.55 22.00
CA PHE A 63 7.92 -2.11 21.81
C PHE A 63 8.88 -1.33 22.72
N ALA A 64 9.38 -0.21 22.19
CA ALA A 64 10.17 0.78 22.91
C ALA A 64 9.54 2.17 22.76
N TYR A 65 9.48 2.91 23.85
CA TYR A 65 8.86 4.23 23.91
C TYR A 65 9.80 5.25 24.52
N PRO A 66 9.62 6.57 24.28
CA PRO A 66 10.37 7.61 24.96
C PRO A 66 10.33 7.43 26.48
N ARG A 67 11.49 7.53 27.16
CA ARG A 67 11.60 7.38 28.61
C ARG A 67 10.80 8.44 29.39
N ARG A 68 10.51 9.59 28.77
CA ARG A 68 9.71 10.67 29.36
C ARG A 68 8.42 10.85 28.59
N ALA A 69 7.30 10.88 29.29
CA ALA A 69 6.04 11.29 28.71
C ALA A 69 6.12 12.70 28.17
N GLY A 70 5.53 12.96 27.02
CA GLY A 70 5.61 14.26 26.35
C GLY A 70 4.37 14.56 25.51
N ASN A 71 4.27 15.83 25.11
CA ASN A 71 3.24 16.30 24.17
C ASN A 71 3.57 15.90 22.71
N ALA A 72 2.74 16.30 21.75
CA ALA A 72 2.94 15.98 20.33
C ALA A 72 4.28 16.50 19.80
N PHE A 73 4.72 17.68 20.23
CA PHE A 73 5.97 18.29 19.78
C PHE A 73 7.21 17.51 20.31
N THR A 74 7.23 17.18 21.61
CA THR A 74 8.34 16.42 22.21
C THR A 74 8.43 15.00 21.65
N LYS A 75 7.31 14.36 21.34
CA LYS A 75 7.25 13.05 20.64
C LYS A 75 7.81 13.14 19.22
N ALA A 76 7.50 14.22 18.49
CA ALA A 76 8.07 14.46 17.16
C ALA A 76 9.57 14.71 17.23
N LEU A 77 10.03 15.51 18.18
CA LEU A 77 11.46 15.79 18.40
C LEU A 77 12.23 14.52 18.81
N TRP A 78 11.66 13.70 19.69
CA TRP A 78 12.26 12.40 20.05
C TRP A 78 12.40 11.50 18.82
N ARG A 79 11.36 11.36 17.99
CA ARG A 79 11.41 10.52 16.80
C ARG A 79 12.43 11.03 15.76
N SER A 80 12.60 12.37 15.65
CA SER A 80 13.51 12.95 14.66
C SER A 80 14.99 12.95 15.11
N HIS A 81 15.28 13.07 16.41
CA HIS A 81 16.66 13.18 16.93
C HIS A 81 16.86 12.37 18.22
N GLY A 82 15.98 12.50 19.20
CA GLY A 82 16.15 11.95 20.54
C GLY A 82 16.25 10.43 20.59
N ILE A 83 15.64 9.76 19.63
CA ILE A 83 15.68 8.30 19.49
C ILE A 83 17.09 7.73 19.36
N ILE A 84 18.06 8.50 18.84
CA ILE A 84 19.46 8.06 18.68
C ILE A 84 20.07 7.62 20.02
N ALA A 85 19.76 8.32 21.12
CA ALA A 85 20.24 7.94 22.44
C ALA A 85 19.67 6.57 22.90
N ASP A 86 18.40 6.31 22.60
CA ASP A 86 17.77 5.03 22.93
C ASP A 86 18.29 3.91 22.02
N LEU A 87 18.50 4.17 20.71
CA LEU A 87 19.12 3.20 19.80
C LEU A 87 20.52 2.76 20.26
N ARG A 88 21.33 3.71 20.72
CA ARG A 88 22.67 3.41 21.28
C ARG A 88 22.58 2.63 22.59
N ALA A 89 21.67 3.02 23.49
CA ALA A 89 21.50 2.35 24.78
C ALA A 89 21.00 0.89 24.62
N ASP A 90 20.20 0.64 23.59
CA ASP A 90 19.70 -0.70 23.24
C ASP A 90 20.67 -1.48 22.33
N ALA A 91 21.87 -0.93 22.05
CA ALA A 91 22.88 -1.52 21.16
C ALA A 91 22.30 -1.95 19.80
N VAL A 92 21.48 -1.07 19.18
CA VAL A 92 20.87 -1.33 17.88
C VAL A 92 21.96 -1.44 16.82
N SER A 93 22.05 -2.60 16.19
CA SER A 93 23.03 -2.91 15.13
C SER A 93 22.55 -2.52 13.73
N LEU A 94 21.23 -2.41 13.53
CA LEU A 94 20.59 -1.99 12.30
C LEU A 94 19.27 -1.29 12.62
N PHE A 95 18.98 -0.17 11.94
CA PHE A 95 17.69 0.52 12.07
C PHE A 95 16.93 0.52 10.74
N HIS A 96 15.65 0.14 10.75
CA HIS A 96 14.77 0.14 9.57
C HIS A 96 13.66 1.19 9.68
N GLY A 97 13.74 2.22 8.84
CA GLY A 97 12.67 3.20 8.63
C GLY A 97 11.59 2.65 7.69
N LEU A 98 10.46 2.21 8.25
CA LEU A 98 9.41 1.50 7.50
C LEU A 98 8.54 2.39 6.58
N SER A 99 8.71 3.71 6.62
CA SER A 99 7.81 4.64 5.91
C SER A 99 8.50 5.92 5.40
N GLY A 100 9.65 5.77 4.76
CA GLY A 100 10.33 6.85 4.05
C GLY A 100 11.06 7.85 4.94
N GLU A 101 11.19 7.60 6.24
CA GLU A 101 11.83 8.52 7.19
C GLU A 101 12.87 7.80 8.06
N LEU A 102 13.98 8.48 8.32
CA LEU A 102 15.03 8.07 9.26
C LEU A 102 15.29 9.17 10.29
N PRO A 103 15.75 8.81 11.50
CA PRO A 103 16.20 9.78 12.49
C PRO A 103 17.42 10.58 11.99
N MET A 104 17.41 11.87 12.26
CA MET A 104 18.53 12.75 11.94
C MET A 104 19.76 12.40 12.78
N GLY A 105 20.90 12.21 12.10
CA GLY A 105 22.17 11.89 12.72
C GLY A 105 22.39 10.40 12.97
N ILE A 106 21.57 9.51 12.40
CA ILE A 106 21.73 8.06 12.54
C ILE A 106 23.04 7.59 11.88
N ALA A 107 23.37 8.12 10.71
CA ALA A 107 24.64 7.84 10.04
C ALA A 107 25.83 8.31 10.88
N LYS A 108 25.76 9.54 11.44
CA LYS A 108 26.80 10.08 12.35
C LYS A 108 26.91 9.28 13.66
N ALA A 109 25.82 8.62 14.07
CA ALA A 109 25.81 7.73 15.22
C ALA A 109 26.49 6.39 14.96
N GLY A 110 26.88 6.09 13.71
CA GLY A 110 27.49 4.83 13.30
C GLY A 110 26.48 3.66 13.28
N ILE A 111 25.17 3.96 13.19
CA ILE A 111 24.11 2.94 13.15
C ILE A 111 23.72 2.72 11.69
N PRO A 112 24.04 1.58 11.07
CA PRO A 112 23.59 1.25 9.74
C PRO A 112 22.07 1.30 9.63
N SER A 113 21.56 1.77 8.48
CA SER A 113 20.11 1.95 8.33
C SER A 113 19.59 1.55 6.96
N VAL A 114 18.40 0.95 6.96
CA VAL A 114 17.57 0.67 5.79
C VAL A 114 16.36 1.58 5.85
N VAL A 115 15.89 2.03 4.69
CA VAL A 115 14.62 2.75 4.60
C VAL A 115 13.76 2.17 3.49
N THR A 116 12.50 1.84 3.80
CA THR A 116 11.51 1.50 2.77
C THR A 116 10.84 2.76 2.25
N ILE A 117 10.94 2.98 0.95
CA ILE A 117 10.25 4.04 0.20
C ILE A 117 9.05 3.44 -0.51
N HIS A 118 7.85 3.92 -0.17
CA HIS A 118 6.60 3.43 -0.75
C HIS A 118 6.24 4.15 -2.04
N ASP A 119 6.56 5.42 -2.14
CA ASP A 119 6.43 6.22 -3.34
C ASP A 119 7.20 7.55 -3.18
N VAL A 120 7.34 8.25 -4.29
CA VAL A 120 7.79 9.65 -4.35
C VAL A 120 6.85 10.49 -5.22
N ILE A 121 5.56 10.17 -5.16
CA ILE A 121 4.49 10.80 -5.95
C ILE A 121 4.49 12.33 -5.78
N PHE A 122 4.74 12.82 -4.55
CA PHE A 122 4.84 14.26 -4.27
C PHE A 122 5.95 14.96 -5.07
N TRP A 123 6.87 14.20 -5.64
CA TRP A 123 7.96 14.75 -6.48
C TRP A 123 7.61 14.68 -7.95
N ARG A 124 7.11 13.54 -8.42
CA ARG A 124 6.72 13.30 -9.82
C ARG A 124 5.43 14.05 -10.18
N HIS A 125 4.45 14.07 -9.27
CA HIS A 125 3.12 14.65 -9.44
C HIS A 125 2.79 15.60 -8.27
N PRO A 126 3.53 16.73 -8.16
CA PRO A 126 3.31 17.69 -7.08
C PRO A 126 1.90 18.30 -7.08
N GLU A 127 1.21 18.30 -8.23
CA GLU A 127 -0.15 18.82 -8.40
C GLU A 127 -1.20 18.09 -7.54
N PHE A 128 -0.91 16.87 -7.06
CA PHE A 128 -1.81 16.14 -6.17
C PHE A 128 -1.68 16.54 -4.69
N TYR A 129 -0.75 17.43 -4.36
CA TYR A 129 -0.41 17.79 -2.98
C TYR A 129 -0.44 19.29 -2.76
N ASN A 130 -0.59 19.70 -1.49
CA ASN A 130 -0.37 21.11 -1.15
C ASN A 130 1.11 21.48 -1.38
N PRO A 131 1.42 22.65 -1.97
CA PRO A 131 2.80 23.06 -2.25
C PRO A 131 3.74 23.07 -1.03
N LEU A 132 3.22 23.45 0.15
CA LEU A 132 4.00 23.40 1.40
C LEU A 132 4.34 21.97 1.81
N ASP A 133 3.40 21.04 1.65
CA ASP A 133 3.63 19.61 1.93
C ASP A 133 4.67 19.03 0.98
N VAL A 134 4.62 19.39 -0.32
CA VAL A 134 5.62 19.00 -1.32
C VAL A 134 7.02 19.43 -0.90
N MET A 135 7.18 20.68 -0.46
CA MET A 135 8.46 21.23 0.00
C MET A 135 8.97 20.43 1.22
N ILE A 136 8.11 20.16 2.19
CA ILE A 136 8.45 19.40 3.40
C ILE A 136 8.85 17.98 3.06
N TYR A 137 8.08 17.29 2.19
CA TYR A 137 8.35 15.91 1.79
C TYR A 137 9.66 15.80 1.00
N LYS A 138 9.92 16.73 0.07
CA LYS A 138 11.20 16.80 -0.66
C LYS A 138 12.39 17.01 0.28
N TRP A 139 12.24 17.88 1.27
CA TRP A 139 13.28 18.10 2.28
C TRP A 139 13.53 16.84 3.12
N LYS A 140 12.46 16.19 3.61
CA LYS A 140 12.55 14.94 4.38
C LYS A 140 13.22 13.83 3.59
N LEU A 141 12.81 13.61 2.34
CA LEU A 141 13.41 12.56 1.50
C LEU A 141 14.90 12.83 1.25
N ARG A 142 15.28 14.07 0.90
CA ARG A 142 16.70 14.42 0.75
C ARG A 142 17.51 14.17 2.03
N HIS A 143 16.90 14.43 3.18
CA HIS A 143 17.54 14.12 4.46
C HIS A 143 17.69 12.62 4.64
N THR A 144 16.62 11.85 4.47
CA THR A 144 16.63 10.39 4.54
C THR A 144 17.68 9.78 3.61
N CYS A 145 17.84 10.32 2.39
CA CYS A 145 18.83 9.83 1.41
C CYS A 145 20.29 10.02 1.88
N ARG A 146 20.56 11.03 2.72
CA ARG A 146 21.90 11.25 3.32
C ARG A 146 22.16 10.31 4.49
N GLU A 147 21.12 9.94 5.22
CA GLU A 147 21.23 9.11 6.43
C GLU A 147 21.19 7.61 6.15
N ALA A 148 20.50 7.19 5.09
CA ALA A 148 20.30 5.78 4.78
C ALA A 148 21.58 5.10 4.29
N THR A 149 21.86 3.88 4.77
CA THR A 149 22.88 3.00 4.19
C THR A 149 22.36 2.32 2.93
N ARG A 150 21.13 1.77 2.97
CA ARG A 150 20.46 1.13 1.82
C ARG A 150 18.98 1.52 1.77
N PHE A 151 18.40 1.32 0.60
CA PHE A 151 17.00 1.62 0.31
C PHE A 151 16.27 0.34 -0.10
N ILE A 152 15.02 0.21 0.33
CA ILE A 152 14.07 -0.74 -0.21
C ILE A 152 13.02 0.07 -0.99
N ALA A 153 12.93 -0.15 -2.29
CA ALA A 153 11.83 0.31 -3.14
C ALA A 153 10.77 -0.78 -3.23
N ILE A 154 9.48 -0.42 -3.18
CA ILE A 154 8.40 -1.40 -3.22
C ILE A 154 7.99 -1.84 -4.63
N SER A 155 8.61 -1.24 -5.66
CA SER A 155 8.46 -1.57 -7.08
C SER A 155 9.68 -1.08 -7.88
N GLU A 156 9.86 -1.61 -9.10
CA GLU A 156 10.87 -1.07 -10.03
C GLU A 156 10.56 0.39 -10.39
N CYS A 157 9.28 0.72 -10.55
CA CYS A 157 8.83 2.09 -10.78
C CYS A 157 9.29 3.03 -9.64
N THR A 158 9.08 2.65 -8.37
CA THR A 158 9.55 3.42 -7.22
C THR A 158 11.09 3.49 -7.16
N LYS A 159 11.81 2.43 -7.54
CA LYS A 159 13.27 2.44 -7.65
C LYS A 159 13.73 3.49 -8.66
N LEU A 160 13.16 3.49 -9.86
CA LEU A 160 13.50 4.47 -10.89
C LEU A 160 13.21 5.91 -10.44
N ASP A 161 12.09 6.13 -9.75
CA ASP A 161 11.77 7.44 -9.19
C ASP A 161 12.78 7.89 -8.12
N ILE A 162 13.24 6.99 -7.25
CA ILE A 162 14.26 7.30 -6.24
C ILE A 162 15.58 7.69 -6.93
N MET A 163 15.99 6.95 -7.96
CA MET A 163 17.19 7.25 -8.74
C MET A 163 17.07 8.62 -9.43
N GLU A 164 15.95 8.88 -10.10
CA GLU A 164 15.71 10.11 -10.86
C GLU A 164 15.64 11.35 -9.95
N PHE A 165 14.80 11.30 -8.91
CA PHE A 165 14.50 12.49 -8.10
C PHE A 165 15.41 12.69 -6.88
N ALA A 166 15.91 11.61 -6.31
CA ALA A 166 16.74 11.67 -5.12
C ALA A 166 18.23 11.45 -5.41
N GLY A 167 18.58 11.06 -6.64
CA GLY A 167 19.96 10.83 -7.05
C GLY A 167 20.64 9.68 -6.32
N VAL A 168 19.88 8.71 -5.83
CA VAL A 168 20.42 7.54 -5.14
C VAL A 168 20.98 6.56 -6.16
N PRO A 169 22.24 6.10 -6.02
CA PRO A 169 22.84 5.11 -6.91
C PRO A 169 22.05 3.78 -6.89
N GLU A 170 21.96 3.12 -8.05
CA GLU A 170 21.19 1.89 -8.23
C GLU A 170 21.63 0.76 -7.27
N ASP A 171 22.93 0.61 -7.06
CA ASP A 171 23.55 -0.41 -6.20
C ASP A 171 23.17 -0.30 -4.72
N ARG A 172 22.61 0.85 -4.30
CA ARG A 172 22.07 1.07 -2.96
C ARG A 172 20.59 0.81 -2.82
N ILE A 173 19.88 0.45 -3.90
CA ILE A 173 18.42 0.26 -3.91
C ILE A 173 18.10 -1.20 -4.22
N ASP A 174 17.39 -1.84 -3.32
CA ASP A 174 16.85 -3.18 -3.51
C ASP A 174 15.33 -3.11 -3.73
N VAL A 175 14.81 -3.84 -4.71
CA VAL A 175 13.36 -3.94 -4.91
C VAL A 175 12.81 -5.10 -4.10
N VAL A 176 11.89 -4.78 -3.20
CA VAL A 176 11.17 -5.76 -2.39
C VAL A 176 9.66 -5.48 -2.50
N TYR A 177 9.00 -6.30 -3.28
CA TYR A 177 7.57 -6.18 -3.51
C TYR A 177 6.77 -6.39 -2.23
N GLN A 178 5.66 -5.67 -2.14
CA GLN A 178 4.69 -5.89 -1.08
C GLN A 178 3.75 -7.02 -1.46
N SER A 179 3.24 -7.70 -0.44
CA SER A 179 2.20 -8.71 -0.58
C SER A 179 0.85 -8.18 -0.09
N CYS A 180 -0.22 -8.84 -0.47
CA CYS A 180 -1.54 -8.64 0.14
C CYS A 180 -1.86 -9.77 1.14
N GLY A 181 -2.85 -9.54 2.01
CA GLY A 181 -3.24 -10.54 3.01
C GLY A 181 -3.79 -11.82 2.38
N THR A 182 -3.47 -12.98 2.98
CA THR A 182 -3.90 -14.31 2.53
C THR A 182 -5.42 -14.48 2.46
N ARG A 183 -6.19 -13.65 3.17
CA ARG A 183 -7.67 -13.63 3.17
C ARG A 183 -8.29 -13.45 1.77
N PHE A 184 -7.57 -12.82 0.84
CA PHE A 184 -8.05 -12.63 -0.53
C PHE A 184 -7.95 -13.89 -1.40
N LYS A 185 -7.16 -14.88 -0.98
CA LYS A 185 -7.04 -16.21 -1.62
C LYS A 185 -8.16 -17.17 -1.19
N THR A 186 -8.79 -16.91 -0.04
CA THR A 186 -9.81 -17.80 0.54
C THR A 186 -11.17 -17.46 -0.03
N LEU A 187 -11.88 -18.48 -0.52
CA LEU A 187 -13.27 -18.29 -0.95
C LEU A 187 -14.16 -17.98 0.26
N VAL A 188 -14.93 -16.93 0.13
CA VAL A 188 -15.93 -16.53 1.12
C VAL A 188 -17.18 -17.38 0.91
N SER A 189 -17.83 -17.85 1.99
CA SER A 189 -19.05 -18.66 1.88
C SER A 189 -20.21 -17.89 1.25
N ASP A 190 -21.15 -18.62 0.65
CA ASP A 190 -22.33 -18.01 0.01
C ASP A 190 -23.21 -17.27 1.03
N GLU A 191 -23.34 -17.79 2.26
CA GLU A 191 -24.09 -17.16 3.34
C GLU A 191 -23.45 -15.80 3.72
N LEU A 192 -22.12 -15.76 3.86
CA LEU A 192 -21.41 -14.52 4.20
C LEU A 192 -21.47 -13.52 3.04
N ARG A 193 -21.39 -14.00 1.79
CA ARG A 193 -21.57 -13.13 0.61
C ARG A 193 -22.99 -12.53 0.57
N ALA A 194 -24.01 -13.31 0.87
CA ALA A 194 -25.40 -12.84 0.93
C ALA A 194 -25.61 -11.81 2.05
N ASP A 195 -25.08 -12.08 3.25
CA ASP A 195 -25.11 -11.12 4.37
C ASP A 195 -24.42 -9.80 4.03
N ILE A 196 -23.22 -9.85 3.45
CA ILE A 196 -22.46 -8.65 3.06
C ILE A 196 -23.19 -7.88 1.95
N ARG A 197 -23.74 -8.57 0.95
CA ARG A 197 -24.56 -7.93 -0.10
C ARG A 197 -25.74 -7.18 0.49
N HIS A 198 -26.47 -7.80 1.41
CA HIS A 198 -27.61 -7.19 2.07
C HIS A 198 -27.19 -6.01 2.97
N ARG A 199 -26.17 -6.18 3.81
CA ARG A 199 -25.68 -5.18 4.77
C ARG A 199 -25.20 -3.91 4.08
N TYR A 200 -24.48 -4.03 2.97
CA TYR A 200 -23.92 -2.92 2.23
C TYR A 200 -24.72 -2.54 0.98
N GLN A 201 -25.88 -3.15 0.77
CA GLN A 201 -26.77 -2.92 -0.38
C GLN A 201 -26.03 -2.99 -1.72
N LEU A 202 -25.18 -4.01 -1.88
CA LEU A 202 -24.40 -4.18 -3.10
C LEU A 202 -25.31 -4.57 -4.28
N PRO A 203 -25.16 -3.93 -5.44
CA PRO A 203 -25.94 -4.27 -6.63
C PRO A 203 -25.62 -5.69 -7.13
N PRO A 204 -26.50 -6.30 -7.91
CA PRO A 204 -26.29 -7.64 -8.47
C PRO A 204 -25.03 -7.73 -9.35
N ARG A 205 -24.80 -6.72 -10.19
CA ARG A 205 -23.70 -6.63 -11.13
C ARG A 205 -22.94 -5.33 -10.93
N TYR A 206 -21.62 -5.41 -10.70
CA TYR A 206 -20.82 -4.19 -10.53
C TYR A 206 -19.36 -4.38 -10.89
N MET A 207 -18.75 -3.30 -11.36
CA MET A 207 -17.31 -3.10 -11.34
C MET A 207 -16.90 -2.43 -10.03
N LEU A 208 -15.75 -2.82 -9.50
CA LEU A 208 -15.27 -2.41 -8.18
C LEU A 208 -14.02 -1.52 -8.31
N SER A 209 -13.95 -0.46 -7.54
CA SER A 209 -12.71 0.29 -7.30
C SER A 209 -12.48 0.48 -5.80
N VAL A 210 -11.25 0.24 -5.32
CA VAL A 210 -10.90 0.29 -3.90
C VAL A 210 -9.78 1.29 -3.65
N GLY A 211 -10.00 2.21 -2.71
CA GLY A 211 -9.01 3.21 -2.29
C GLY A 211 -9.67 4.53 -1.89
N THR A 212 -8.89 5.45 -1.32
CA THR A 212 -9.38 6.80 -1.01
C THR A 212 -9.93 7.46 -2.28
N ILE A 213 -11.13 8.04 -2.22
CA ILE A 213 -11.75 8.72 -3.37
C ILE A 213 -11.10 10.10 -3.51
N GLU A 214 -10.02 10.18 -4.28
CA GLU A 214 -9.20 11.37 -4.50
C GLU A 214 -8.81 11.52 -5.97
N MET A 215 -8.39 12.71 -6.38
CA MET A 215 -8.09 13.04 -7.78
C MET A 215 -7.11 12.05 -8.42
N ARG A 216 -6.06 11.68 -7.71
CA ARG A 216 -5.03 10.74 -8.19
C ARG A 216 -5.60 9.35 -8.51
N LYS A 217 -6.55 8.86 -7.70
CA LYS A 217 -7.23 7.56 -7.89
C LYS A 217 -8.23 7.56 -9.04
N ASN A 218 -8.61 8.74 -9.53
CA ASN A 218 -9.35 8.95 -10.76
C ASN A 218 -10.68 8.20 -10.87
N ALA A 219 -11.42 8.12 -9.76
CA ALA A 219 -12.75 7.46 -9.73
C ALA A 219 -13.75 8.06 -10.74
N LEU A 220 -13.54 9.32 -11.15
CA LEU A 220 -14.35 9.99 -12.16
C LEU A 220 -14.24 9.28 -13.51
N LEU A 221 -13.04 8.83 -13.93
CA LEU A 221 -12.87 8.09 -15.18
C LEU A 221 -13.69 6.78 -15.18
N ALA A 222 -13.70 6.06 -14.05
CA ALA A 222 -14.51 4.85 -13.92
C ALA A 222 -16.02 5.14 -14.06
N LEU A 223 -16.46 6.28 -13.50
CA LEU A 223 -17.85 6.72 -13.63
C LEU A 223 -18.20 7.15 -15.07
N GLN A 224 -17.29 7.86 -15.74
CA GLN A 224 -17.46 8.23 -17.14
C GLN A 224 -17.52 7.01 -18.07
N ALA A 225 -16.67 6.01 -17.83
CA ALA A 225 -16.72 4.75 -18.57
C ALA A 225 -18.07 4.04 -18.42
N LEU A 226 -18.76 4.20 -17.29
CA LEU A 226 -20.05 3.58 -17.02
C LEU A 226 -21.15 4.02 -18.00
N GLU A 227 -21.02 5.21 -18.63
CA GLU A 227 -21.94 5.67 -19.67
C GLU A 227 -21.94 4.82 -20.93
N HIS A 228 -20.85 4.09 -21.18
CA HIS A 228 -20.63 3.24 -22.35
C HIS A 228 -20.78 1.74 -22.03
N LEU A 229 -21.22 1.40 -20.82
CA LEU A 229 -21.35 0.04 -20.32
C LEU A 229 -22.83 -0.32 -20.09
N PRO A 230 -23.19 -1.62 -20.07
CA PRO A 230 -24.58 -2.07 -19.88
C PRO A 230 -25.29 -1.36 -18.72
N ASP A 231 -26.56 -1.04 -18.87
CA ASP A 231 -27.35 -0.26 -17.90
C ASP A 231 -27.52 -0.96 -16.55
N ASP A 232 -27.45 -2.29 -16.51
CA ASP A 232 -27.50 -3.10 -15.30
C ASP A 232 -26.15 -3.28 -14.60
N LEU A 233 -25.06 -2.75 -15.18
CA LEU A 233 -23.76 -2.73 -14.53
C LEU A 233 -23.61 -1.44 -13.69
N HIS A 234 -23.20 -1.59 -12.43
CA HIS A 234 -23.02 -0.51 -11.49
C HIS A 234 -21.53 -0.28 -11.18
N LEU A 235 -21.19 0.89 -10.63
CA LEU A 235 -19.88 1.18 -10.07
C LEU A 235 -19.97 1.21 -8.54
N VAL A 236 -19.15 0.37 -7.89
CA VAL A 236 -18.97 0.38 -6.42
C VAL A 236 -17.60 0.94 -6.10
N LEU A 237 -17.57 2.06 -5.39
CA LEU A 237 -16.37 2.69 -4.85
C LEU A 237 -16.25 2.37 -3.36
N VAL A 238 -15.18 1.69 -2.97
CA VAL A 238 -14.90 1.37 -1.56
C VAL A 238 -13.72 2.19 -1.08
N GLY A 239 -13.95 3.09 -0.11
CA GLY A 239 -12.86 3.86 0.48
C GLY A 239 -13.29 5.18 1.09
N ARG A 240 -12.33 5.82 1.75
CA ARG A 240 -12.58 7.10 2.42
C ARG A 240 -12.95 8.19 1.43
N THR A 241 -13.98 8.95 1.75
CA THR A 241 -14.40 10.14 0.99
C THR A 241 -13.47 11.33 1.24
N THR A 242 -13.34 12.19 0.24
CA THR A 242 -12.60 13.46 0.28
C THR A 242 -13.43 14.56 -0.41
N PRO A 243 -13.02 15.83 -0.44
CA PRO A 243 -13.68 16.86 -1.24
C PRO A 243 -13.85 16.51 -2.72
N TYR A 244 -12.95 15.69 -3.27
CA TYR A 244 -13.05 15.18 -4.65
C TYR A 244 -14.29 14.29 -4.87
N THR A 245 -14.79 13.63 -3.83
CA THR A 245 -16.01 12.83 -3.91
C THR A 245 -17.20 13.63 -4.43
N LYS A 246 -17.27 14.93 -4.07
CA LYS A 246 -18.32 15.82 -4.58
C LYS A 246 -18.27 15.96 -6.11
N ILE A 247 -17.10 16.02 -6.71
CA ILE A 247 -16.95 16.10 -8.18
C ILE A 247 -17.52 14.84 -8.82
N VAL A 248 -17.25 13.66 -8.24
CA VAL A 248 -17.76 12.36 -8.73
C VAL A 248 -19.29 12.29 -8.61
N THR A 249 -19.85 12.70 -7.47
CA THR A 249 -21.31 12.66 -7.25
C THR A 249 -22.06 13.71 -8.07
N ASP A 250 -21.51 14.90 -8.25
CA ASP A 250 -22.09 15.95 -9.11
C ASP A 250 -22.12 15.48 -10.58
N TYR A 251 -21.06 14.79 -11.03
CA TYR A 251 -21.04 14.19 -12.36
C TYR A 251 -22.12 13.10 -12.50
N ALA A 252 -22.24 12.19 -11.52
CA ALA A 252 -23.27 11.16 -11.51
C ALA A 252 -24.67 11.75 -11.61
N HIS A 253 -24.95 12.82 -10.86
CA HIS A 253 -26.23 13.52 -10.91
C HIS A 253 -26.49 14.14 -12.29
N LYS A 254 -25.52 14.86 -12.84
CA LYS A 254 -25.64 15.53 -14.14
C LYS A 254 -25.88 14.57 -15.30
N HIS A 255 -25.31 13.36 -15.23
CA HIS A 255 -25.36 12.34 -16.30
C HIS A 255 -26.35 11.20 -15.99
N SER A 256 -27.26 11.38 -15.01
CA SER A 256 -28.29 10.39 -14.64
C SER A 256 -27.73 9.01 -14.20
N LEU A 257 -26.50 9.00 -13.63
CA LEU A 257 -25.80 7.81 -13.15
C LEU A 257 -25.94 7.58 -11.65
N THR A 258 -26.71 8.41 -10.93
CA THR A 258 -26.81 8.37 -9.45
C THR A 258 -27.27 7.00 -8.95
N SER A 259 -28.20 6.34 -9.63
CA SER A 259 -28.68 5.00 -9.26
C SER A 259 -27.67 3.88 -9.52
N ARG A 260 -26.66 4.13 -10.37
CA ARG A 260 -25.62 3.17 -10.75
C ARG A 260 -24.30 3.41 -9.99
N LEU A 261 -24.19 4.47 -9.15
CA LEU A 261 -23.01 4.78 -8.34
C LEU A 261 -23.25 4.44 -6.87
N HIS A 262 -22.40 3.59 -6.29
CA HIS A 262 -22.46 3.18 -4.89
C HIS A 262 -21.12 3.54 -4.20
N ILE A 263 -21.17 4.29 -3.10
CA ILE A 263 -19.98 4.71 -2.35
C ILE A 263 -20.06 4.11 -0.92
N ILE A 264 -19.07 3.29 -0.56
CA ILE A 264 -18.98 2.62 0.73
C ILE A 264 -17.70 3.10 1.45
N SER A 265 -17.86 3.97 2.44
CA SER A 265 -16.71 4.54 3.17
C SER A 265 -16.34 3.80 4.45
N ASN A 266 -17.20 2.93 4.94
CA ASN A 266 -17.08 2.24 6.23
C ASN A 266 -17.13 0.71 6.10
N LEU A 267 -16.60 0.16 4.99
CA LEU A 267 -16.53 -1.29 4.81
C LEU A 267 -15.58 -1.92 5.84
N GLY A 268 -16.05 -2.93 6.55
CA GLY A 268 -15.22 -3.72 7.44
C GLY A 268 -14.13 -4.49 6.68
N ASN A 269 -12.96 -4.61 7.27
CA ASN A 269 -11.84 -5.31 6.62
C ASN A 269 -12.17 -6.76 6.27
N ASP A 270 -13.01 -7.43 7.08
CA ASP A 270 -13.41 -8.82 6.87
C ASP A 270 -14.42 -8.97 5.72
N ALA A 271 -15.16 -7.91 5.39
CA ALA A 271 -16.10 -7.89 4.28
C ALA A 271 -15.44 -7.67 2.91
N LEU A 272 -14.25 -7.06 2.89
CA LEU A 272 -13.59 -6.66 1.65
C LEU A 272 -13.32 -7.82 0.67
N PRO A 273 -12.86 -9.02 1.10
CA PRO A 273 -12.69 -10.16 0.18
C PRO A 273 -13.99 -10.57 -0.52
N ALA A 274 -15.13 -10.56 0.20
CA ALA A 274 -16.42 -10.88 -0.39
C ALA A 274 -16.86 -9.86 -1.45
N VAL A 275 -16.60 -8.56 -1.20
CA VAL A 275 -16.89 -7.48 -2.16
C VAL A 275 -16.08 -7.64 -3.43
N TYR A 276 -14.78 -8.02 -3.34
CA TYR A 276 -14.00 -8.37 -4.52
C TYR A 276 -14.57 -9.57 -5.25
N GLN A 277 -14.86 -10.68 -4.54
CA GLN A 277 -15.32 -11.93 -5.15
C GLN A 277 -16.70 -11.84 -5.82
N MET A 278 -17.56 -10.90 -5.40
CA MET A 278 -18.86 -10.67 -5.99
C MET A 278 -18.86 -9.72 -7.20
N ALA A 279 -17.80 -8.97 -7.41
CA ALA A 279 -17.67 -8.03 -8.53
C ALA A 279 -17.48 -8.76 -9.88
N GLU A 280 -17.71 -8.04 -10.98
CA GLU A 280 -17.44 -8.55 -12.33
C GLU A 280 -16.05 -8.21 -12.84
N ALA A 281 -15.58 -6.99 -12.53
CA ALA A 281 -14.24 -6.53 -12.86
C ALA A 281 -13.74 -5.58 -11.78
N PHE A 282 -12.43 -5.51 -11.62
CA PHE A 282 -11.78 -4.50 -10.81
C PHE A 282 -11.24 -3.39 -11.72
N VAL A 283 -11.60 -2.14 -11.44
CA VAL A 283 -11.14 -0.97 -12.19
C VAL A 283 -10.26 -0.10 -11.31
N TYR A 284 -9.04 0.15 -11.76
CA TYR A 284 -8.07 0.93 -11.01
C TYR A 284 -7.39 1.98 -11.89
N PRO A 285 -8.14 3.03 -12.28
CA PRO A 285 -7.67 4.05 -13.22
C PRO A 285 -6.75 5.08 -12.56
N SER A 286 -6.02 4.70 -11.53
CA SER A 286 -5.14 5.57 -10.78
C SER A 286 -4.04 6.15 -11.68
N ARG A 287 -3.85 7.46 -11.63
CA ARG A 287 -2.87 8.17 -12.46
C ARG A 287 -1.44 7.81 -12.11
N TYR A 288 -1.17 7.57 -10.83
CA TYR A 288 0.14 7.15 -10.36
C TYR A 288 0.07 6.46 -9.00
N GLU A 289 0.88 5.42 -8.81
CA GLU A 289 0.96 4.63 -7.57
C GLU A 289 2.40 4.25 -7.26
N GLY A 290 2.66 3.87 -6.00
CA GLY A 290 3.94 3.29 -5.62
C GLY A 290 4.05 1.80 -5.94
N PHE A 291 2.90 1.05 -5.92
CA PHE A 291 2.86 -0.35 -6.33
C PHE A 291 1.49 -0.75 -6.89
N GLY A 292 0.49 -1.03 -6.09
CA GLY A 292 -0.81 -1.47 -6.59
C GLY A 292 -1.37 -2.68 -5.84
N ILE A 293 -1.24 -2.70 -4.52
CA ILE A 293 -1.78 -3.77 -3.66
C ILE A 293 -3.24 -4.11 -4.00
N PRO A 294 -4.17 -3.15 -4.26
CA PRO A 294 -5.55 -3.48 -4.63
C PRO A 294 -5.68 -4.31 -5.91
N ILE A 295 -4.74 -4.22 -6.84
CA ILE A 295 -4.68 -5.08 -8.03
C ILE A 295 -4.39 -6.52 -7.62
N ILE A 296 -3.41 -6.73 -6.74
CA ILE A 296 -3.05 -8.06 -6.24
C ILE A 296 -4.21 -8.67 -5.45
N GLU A 297 -4.89 -7.86 -4.62
CA GLU A 297 -6.10 -8.28 -3.89
C GLU A 297 -7.21 -8.74 -4.85
N ALA A 298 -7.47 -7.98 -5.92
CA ALA A 298 -8.44 -8.31 -6.94
C ALA A 298 -8.10 -9.63 -7.65
N VAL A 299 -6.87 -9.77 -8.14
CA VAL A 299 -6.42 -10.97 -8.85
C VAL A 299 -6.49 -12.21 -7.94
N GLN A 300 -6.03 -12.11 -6.69
CA GLN A 300 -6.11 -13.22 -5.73
C GLN A 300 -7.56 -13.60 -5.41
N SER A 301 -8.47 -12.63 -5.39
CA SER A 301 -9.91 -12.86 -5.24
C SER A 301 -10.59 -13.45 -6.49
N GLY A 302 -9.84 -13.66 -7.59
CA GLY A 302 -10.37 -14.19 -8.86
C GLY A 302 -11.07 -13.15 -9.71
N LEU A 303 -10.75 -11.90 -9.54
CA LEU A 303 -11.33 -10.79 -10.25
C LEU A 303 -10.37 -10.28 -11.34
N PRO A 304 -10.80 -10.15 -12.61
CA PRO A 304 -9.98 -9.58 -13.65
C PRO A 304 -9.82 -8.07 -13.44
N VAL A 305 -8.71 -7.51 -13.90
CA VAL A 305 -8.35 -6.12 -13.64
C VAL A 305 -8.28 -5.31 -14.93
N VAL A 306 -8.81 -4.08 -14.87
CA VAL A 306 -8.53 -3.01 -15.83
C VAL A 306 -7.93 -1.84 -15.06
N ALA A 307 -6.70 -1.46 -15.39
CA ALA A 307 -5.98 -0.41 -14.69
C ALA A 307 -5.44 0.66 -15.66
N ALA A 308 -4.96 1.78 -15.12
CA ALA A 308 -4.25 2.75 -15.93
C ALA A 308 -2.83 2.26 -16.27
N LYS A 309 -2.32 2.63 -17.43
CA LYS A 309 -0.92 2.42 -17.85
C LYS A 309 0.00 3.55 -17.37
N GLY A 310 1.31 3.32 -17.42
CA GLY A 310 2.33 4.35 -17.22
C GLY A 310 2.81 4.54 -15.78
N SER A 311 2.54 3.57 -14.89
CA SER A 311 3.10 3.52 -13.54
C SER A 311 3.43 2.08 -13.14
N CYS A 312 3.52 1.79 -11.85
CA CYS A 312 3.76 0.42 -11.33
C CYS A 312 2.58 -0.55 -11.47
N LEU A 313 1.45 -0.14 -12.03
CA LEU A 313 0.24 -0.98 -12.04
C LEU A 313 0.38 -2.20 -12.96
N GLU A 314 1.10 -2.05 -14.08
CA GLU A 314 1.44 -3.15 -14.98
C GLU A 314 2.37 -4.17 -14.29
N GLU A 315 3.29 -3.67 -13.48
CA GLU A 315 4.20 -4.49 -12.67
C GLU A 315 3.44 -5.26 -11.58
N ALA A 316 2.41 -4.64 -10.97
CA ALA A 316 1.59 -5.29 -9.95
C ALA A 316 0.62 -6.33 -10.53
N GLY A 317 0.03 -6.06 -11.69
CA GLY A 317 -1.04 -6.88 -12.27
C GLY A 317 -0.58 -7.91 -13.31
N GLY A 318 0.57 -7.66 -13.94
CA GLY A 318 1.09 -8.54 -15.01
C GLY A 318 0.40 -8.39 -16.37
N PRO A 319 0.88 -9.12 -17.40
CA PRO A 319 0.50 -8.89 -18.79
C PRO A 319 -0.90 -9.37 -19.17
N ASP A 320 -1.54 -10.19 -18.36
CA ASP A 320 -2.86 -10.76 -18.66
C ASP A 320 -4.04 -9.88 -18.21
N ASN A 321 -3.77 -8.78 -17.50
CA ASN A 321 -4.74 -7.73 -17.23
C ASN A 321 -4.75 -6.68 -18.36
N LEU A 322 -5.72 -5.77 -18.35
CA LEU A 322 -5.81 -4.72 -19.37
C LEU A 322 -5.42 -3.36 -18.79
N TYR A 323 -4.67 -2.60 -19.60
CA TYR A 323 -4.16 -1.29 -19.21
C TYR A 323 -4.54 -0.24 -20.24
N VAL A 324 -5.11 0.88 -19.76
CA VAL A 324 -5.70 1.93 -20.58
C VAL A 324 -5.11 3.29 -20.23
N ASP A 325 -5.34 4.26 -21.09
CA ASP A 325 -4.99 5.64 -20.79
C ASP A 325 -5.88 6.20 -19.66
N ALA A 326 -5.26 6.89 -18.69
CA ALA A 326 -5.96 7.45 -17.53
C ALA A 326 -6.89 8.64 -17.87
N ASP A 327 -6.95 9.07 -19.13
CA ASP A 327 -7.81 10.15 -19.62
C ASP A 327 -8.83 9.68 -20.69
N ARG A 328 -8.91 8.36 -20.93
CA ARG A 328 -9.76 7.77 -21.99
C ARG A 328 -10.85 6.88 -21.41
N PRO A 329 -12.05 7.41 -21.09
CA PRO A 329 -13.17 6.64 -20.56
C PRO A 329 -13.70 5.58 -21.56
N ASP A 330 -13.63 5.87 -22.86
CA ASP A 330 -13.97 4.95 -23.93
C ASP A 330 -13.06 3.71 -23.97
N GLU A 331 -11.74 3.90 -23.81
CA GLU A 331 -10.79 2.78 -23.69
C GLU A 331 -11.07 1.94 -22.43
N LEU A 332 -11.35 2.61 -21.29
CA LEU A 332 -11.70 1.92 -20.07
C LEU A 332 -12.97 1.08 -20.23
N ALA A 333 -14.02 1.63 -20.84
CA ALA A 333 -15.26 0.90 -21.10
C ALA A 333 -15.05 -0.30 -22.03
N ALA A 334 -14.29 -0.13 -23.12
CA ALA A 334 -13.97 -1.21 -24.05
C ALA A 334 -13.17 -2.34 -23.36
N ALA A 335 -12.21 -1.98 -22.50
CA ALA A 335 -11.43 -2.94 -21.72
C ALA A 335 -12.29 -3.66 -20.66
N VAL A 336 -13.17 -2.93 -19.93
CA VAL A 336 -14.11 -3.54 -18.97
C VAL A 336 -15.02 -4.54 -19.66
N THR A 337 -15.54 -4.22 -20.84
CA THR A 337 -16.42 -5.14 -21.61
C THR A 337 -15.75 -6.49 -21.87
N GLN A 338 -14.44 -6.51 -22.15
CA GLN A 338 -13.65 -7.74 -22.35
C GLN A 338 -13.43 -8.54 -21.06
N MET A 339 -13.73 -7.94 -19.90
CA MET A 339 -13.52 -8.55 -18.57
C MET A 339 -14.83 -8.92 -17.88
N LEU A 340 -16.00 -8.62 -18.47
CA LEU A 340 -17.30 -9.00 -17.91
C LEU A 340 -17.50 -10.52 -17.98
N ARG A 341 -18.42 -11.04 -17.15
CA ARG A 341 -18.78 -12.47 -17.14
C ARG A 341 -19.32 -12.89 -18.50
N GLY A 342 -18.84 -14.03 -18.99
CA GLY A 342 -19.17 -14.54 -20.31
C GLY A 342 -18.30 -14.02 -21.45
N ALA A 343 -17.39 -13.08 -21.20
CA ALA A 343 -16.43 -12.63 -22.21
C ALA A 343 -15.42 -13.73 -22.54
N GLU A 344 -15.07 -13.84 -23.82
CA GLU A 344 -14.05 -14.76 -24.30
C GLU A 344 -12.70 -14.48 -23.60
N PHE A 345 -11.97 -15.53 -23.25
CA PHE A 345 -10.66 -15.48 -22.58
C PHE A 345 -10.63 -14.92 -21.15
N ARG A 346 -11.76 -14.46 -20.59
CA ARG A 346 -11.81 -13.92 -19.22
C ARG A 346 -11.20 -14.87 -18.19
N ASP A 347 -11.65 -16.11 -18.16
CA ASP A 347 -11.21 -17.10 -17.17
C ASP A 347 -9.75 -17.51 -17.37
N ALA A 348 -9.28 -17.60 -18.61
CA ALA A 348 -7.89 -17.84 -18.93
C ALA A 348 -6.99 -16.68 -18.48
N ARG A 349 -7.43 -15.43 -18.64
CA ARG A 349 -6.71 -14.25 -18.12
C ARG A 349 -6.63 -14.26 -16.60
N ILE A 350 -7.72 -14.56 -15.91
CA ILE A 350 -7.72 -14.67 -14.44
C ILE A 350 -6.74 -15.74 -13.96
N ALA A 351 -6.72 -16.92 -14.59
CA ALA A 351 -5.82 -18.00 -14.22
C ALA A 351 -4.35 -17.58 -14.34
N ARG A 352 -3.95 -17.00 -15.50
CA ARG A 352 -2.58 -16.53 -15.73
C ARG A 352 -2.20 -15.35 -14.83
N SER A 353 -3.13 -14.42 -14.58
CA SER A 353 -2.90 -13.32 -13.63
C SER A 353 -2.66 -13.82 -12.20
N ARG A 354 -3.38 -14.86 -11.76
CA ARG A 354 -3.15 -15.50 -10.45
C ARG A 354 -1.77 -16.14 -10.36
N GLU A 355 -1.33 -16.83 -11.41
CA GLU A 355 0.01 -17.39 -11.49
C GLU A 355 1.08 -16.28 -11.41
N TYR A 356 0.86 -15.19 -12.14
CA TYR A 356 1.77 -14.03 -12.13
C TYR A 356 1.91 -13.42 -10.72
N VAL A 357 0.79 -13.15 -10.01
CA VAL A 357 0.84 -12.48 -8.70
C VAL A 357 1.28 -13.42 -7.56
N ALA A 358 1.41 -14.72 -7.77
CA ALA A 358 1.93 -15.67 -6.78
C ALA A 358 3.36 -15.29 -6.33
N ARG A 359 4.14 -14.62 -7.18
CA ARG A 359 5.49 -14.10 -6.85
C ARG A 359 5.50 -13.02 -5.77
N PHE A 360 4.36 -12.43 -5.41
CA PHE A 360 4.23 -11.40 -4.37
C PHE A 360 3.78 -11.99 -3.03
N GLU A 361 4.16 -13.22 -2.71
CA GLU A 361 3.78 -13.84 -1.43
C GLU A 361 4.55 -13.28 -0.24
N ASN A 362 3.91 -13.25 0.94
CA ASN A 362 4.43 -12.62 2.15
C ASN A 362 5.82 -13.14 2.56
N THR A 363 6.02 -14.45 2.54
CA THR A 363 7.30 -15.06 2.94
C THR A 363 8.47 -14.63 2.07
N ALA A 364 8.25 -14.45 0.76
CA ALA A 364 9.27 -13.98 -0.16
C ALA A 364 9.70 -12.52 0.15
N ALA A 365 8.77 -11.65 0.54
CA ALA A 365 9.07 -10.28 0.89
C ALA A 365 9.97 -10.18 2.14
N ALA A 366 9.61 -10.91 3.21
CA ALA A 366 10.40 -10.92 4.44
C ALA A 366 11.80 -11.53 4.24
N GLN A 367 11.93 -12.61 3.45
CA GLN A 367 13.22 -13.20 3.10
C GLN A 367 14.10 -12.21 2.34
N LYS A 368 13.57 -11.49 1.35
CA LYS A 368 14.30 -10.45 0.62
C LYS A 368 14.75 -9.30 1.53
N VAL A 369 13.93 -8.90 2.50
CA VAL A 369 14.33 -7.90 3.49
C VAL A 369 15.50 -8.42 4.34
N MET A 370 15.50 -9.70 4.76
CA MET A 370 16.64 -10.30 5.47
C MET A 370 17.90 -10.33 4.59
N GLU A 371 17.79 -10.60 3.29
CA GLU A 371 18.92 -10.51 2.36
C GLU A 371 19.49 -9.09 2.29
N VAL A 372 18.62 -8.05 2.26
CA VAL A 372 19.06 -6.65 2.31
C VAL A 372 19.80 -6.33 3.59
N TYR A 373 19.35 -6.86 4.75
CA TYR A 373 20.06 -6.70 6.02
C TYR A 373 21.44 -7.39 5.99
N GLY A 374 21.52 -8.56 5.38
CA GLY A 374 22.79 -9.29 5.20
C GLY A 374 23.81 -8.52 4.37
N LYS A 375 23.39 -7.79 3.34
CA LYS A 375 24.29 -6.94 2.53
C LYS A 375 24.97 -5.82 3.34
N ILE A 376 24.33 -5.34 4.40
CA ILE A 376 24.88 -4.27 5.26
C ILE A 376 25.94 -4.81 6.22
N HIS A 377 25.76 -6.04 6.72
CA HIS A 377 26.73 -6.64 7.64
C HIS A 377 28.03 -7.09 6.95
N ASN A 378 27.97 -7.28 5.63
CA ASN A 378 29.12 -7.72 4.82
C ASN A 378 29.85 -6.55 4.10
N SER A 379 29.39 -5.31 4.27
CA SER A 379 29.99 -4.08 3.74
C SER A 379 30.81 -3.36 4.82
#